data_375b71840dd440b893bec5e155ee1bfa
#
_entry.id   375b71840dd440b893bec5e155ee1bfa
#
_cell.length_a   1.000
_cell.length_b   1.000
_cell.length_c   1.000
_cell.angle_alpha   90.00
_cell.angle_beta   90.00
_cell.angle_gamma   90.00
#
_symmetry.space_group_name_H-M   'P 1'
#
loop_
_entity.id
_entity.type
_entity.pdbx_description
1 polymer ?
#
loop_
_entity_poly.entity_id
_entity_poly.type
_entity_poly.pdbx_seq_one_letter_code
_entity_poly.pdbx_strand_id
1 'polypeptide(L)'
;MAKMFLQLGTSILIIVLMGVAVGPLIRFSTKGSLPRPPKPISADLWDEIIARGKGVSLLGYLERFFYLAAFWMKTPILIAGWLAFKVASGWHNWSMIVKLPEDLKGVDQIEYLRARSQFGSWIFHRFLIGTLANILISLIAVVIARSLYT
;
A
#
# COMPACT_ATOMS: atom_id res chain seq x y z
N MET A 1 31.26 -1.72 17.15
CA MET A 1 30.98 -1.46 15.73
C MET A 1 30.54 -2.69 14.98
N ALA A 2 31.28 -3.83 15.01
CA ALA A 2 30.91 -5.06 14.28
C ALA A 2 29.49 -5.56 14.60
N LYS A 3 29.09 -5.61 15.88
CA LYS A 3 27.73 -6.02 16.32
C LYS A 3 26.63 -5.18 15.64
N MET A 4 26.79 -3.88 15.57
CA MET A 4 25.84 -2.96 14.95
C MET A 4 25.69 -3.23 13.43
N PHE A 5 26.79 -3.48 12.73
CA PHE A 5 26.75 -3.82 11.30
C PHE A 5 26.07 -5.16 11.05
N LEU A 6 26.31 -6.16 11.90
CA LEU A 6 25.63 -7.47 11.83
C LEU A 6 24.13 -7.32 12.05
N GLN A 7 23.70 -6.59 13.08
CA GLN A 7 22.29 -6.32 13.33
C GLN A 7 21.62 -5.60 12.16
N LEU A 8 22.26 -4.56 11.60
CA LEU A 8 21.73 -3.81 10.46
C LEU A 8 21.63 -4.70 9.21
N GLY A 9 22.68 -5.47 8.90
CA GLY A 9 22.69 -6.40 7.78
C GLY A 9 21.59 -7.45 7.89
N THR A 10 21.40 -8.03 9.09
CA THR A 10 20.32 -8.99 9.37
C THR A 10 18.94 -8.35 9.18
N SER A 11 18.74 -7.11 9.67
CA SER A 11 17.48 -6.40 9.48
C SER A 11 17.16 -6.17 8.01
N ILE A 12 18.14 -5.75 7.22
CA ILE A 12 18.00 -5.55 5.77
C ILE A 12 17.64 -6.88 5.08
N LEU A 13 18.33 -7.96 5.41
CA LEU A 13 18.04 -9.28 4.84
C LEU A 13 16.60 -9.72 5.12
N ILE A 14 16.13 -9.57 6.37
CA ILE A 14 14.75 -9.90 6.75
C ILE A 14 13.75 -9.06 5.95
N ILE A 15 13.98 -7.75 5.80
CA ILE A 15 13.09 -6.87 5.02
C ILE A 15 12.99 -7.31 3.56
N VAL A 16 14.12 -7.66 2.95
CA VAL A 16 14.14 -8.12 1.55
C VAL A 16 13.37 -9.42 1.40
N LEU A 17 13.65 -10.41 2.25
CA LEU A 17 13.01 -11.72 2.20
C LEU A 17 11.51 -11.65 2.49
N MET A 18 11.11 -11.04 3.60
CA MET A 18 9.69 -10.91 3.96
C MET A 18 8.93 -9.96 3.02
N GLY A 19 9.62 -9.01 2.44
CA GLY A 19 9.04 -8.07 1.49
C GLY A 19 8.44 -8.71 0.25
N VAL A 20 8.95 -9.87 -0.16
CA VAL A 20 8.39 -10.65 -1.28
C VAL A 20 6.97 -11.13 -0.96
N ALA A 21 6.65 -11.40 0.31
CA ALA A 21 5.34 -11.88 0.73
C ALA A 21 4.25 -10.80 0.75
N VAL A 22 4.59 -9.50 0.75
CA VAL A 22 3.62 -8.40 0.84
C VAL A 22 2.67 -8.37 -0.37
N GLY A 23 3.20 -8.56 -1.57
CA GLY A 23 2.39 -8.61 -2.78
C GLY A 23 1.33 -9.72 -2.77
N PRO A 24 1.70 -10.98 -2.53
CA PRO A 24 0.75 -12.08 -2.32
C PRO A 24 -0.25 -11.81 -1.18
N LEU A 25 0.20 -11.27 -0.04
CA LEU A 25 -0.67 -10.92 1.09
C LEU A 25 -1.76 -9.94 0.69
N ILE A 26 -1.41 -8.85 0.00
CA ILE A 26 -2.36 -7.86 -0.49
C ILE A 26 -3.36 -8.52 -1.45
N ARG A 27 -2.88 -9.33 -2.39
CA ARG A 27 -3.75 -10.04 -3.35
C ARG A 27 -4.71 -10.99 -2.65
N PHE A 28 -4.23 -11.75 -1.68
CA PHE A 28 -5.05 -12.67 -0.90
C PHE A 28 -6.13 -11.93 -0.11
N SER A 29 -5.76 -10.87 0.62
CA SER A 29 -6.67 -10.10 1.47
C SER A 29 -7.73 -9.33 0.67
N THR A 30 -7.45 -9.01 -0.60
CA THR A 30 -8.40 -8.29 -1.48
C THR A 30 -9.05 -9.18 -2.53
N LYS A 31 -8.80 -10.49 -2.49
CA LYS A 31 -9.40 -11.46 -3.41
C LYS A 31 -10.90 -11.54 -3.14
N GLY A 32 -11.70 -11.31 -4.18
CA GLY A 32 -13.16 -11.34 -4.10
C GLY A 32 -13.82 -10.01 -3.73
N SER A 33 -13.06 -8.99 -3.33
CA SER A 33 -13.57 -7.64 -3.04
C SER A 33 -13.45 -6.67 -4.22
N LEU A 34 -12.99 -7.17 -5.39
CA LEU A 34 -12.89 -6.33 -6.59
C LEU A 34 -14.28 -5.89 -7.03
N PRO A 35 -14.55 -4.58 -7.11
CA PRO A 35 -15.85 -4.09 -7.54
C PRO A 35 -16.09 -4.43 -9.02
N ARG A 36 -17.35 -4.73 -9.34
CA ARG A 36 -17.75 -4.97 -10.73
C ARG A 36 -17.72 -3.67 -11.53
N PRO A 37 -17.40 -3.73 -12.84
CA PRO A 37 -17.50 -2.56 -13.68
C PRO A 37 -18.94 -2.06 -13.74
N PRO A 38 -19.20 -0.75 -13.62
CA PRO A 38 -20.51 -0.18 -13.86
C PRO A 38 -20.85 -0.26 -15.34
N LYS A 39 -22.11 -0.55 -15.67
CA LYS A 39 -22.57 -0.48 -17.06
C LYS A 39 -22.55 0.99 -17.55
N PRO A 40 -22.09 1.32 -18.77
CA PRO A 40 -21.72 0.43 -19.87
C PRO A 40 -20.20 0.18 -20.00
N ILE A 41 -19.40 0.32 -18.93
CA ILE A 41 -17.95 0.13 -19.00
C ILE A 41 -17.66 -1.34 -19.29
N SER A 42 -16.89 -1.62 -20.34
CA SER A 42 -16.48 -2.98 -20.67
C SER A 42 -15.54 -3.55 -19.58
N ALA A 43 -15.59 -4.86 -19.38
CA ALA A 43 -14.71 -5.53 -18.43
C ALA A 43 -13.23 -5.30 -18.76
N ASP A 44 -12.86 -5.29 -20.04
CA ASP A 44 -11.49 -5.08 -20.50
C ASP A 44 -10.96 -3.69 -20.13
N LEU A 45 -11.79 -2.64 -20.32
CA LEU A 45 -11.43 -1.27 -19.94
C LEU A 45 -11.30 -1.14 -18.41
N TRP A 46 -12.18 -1.82 -17.66
CA TRP A 46 -12.11 -1.84 -16.20
C TRP A 46 -10.85 -2.53 -15.70
N ASP A 47 -10.48 -3.66 -16.31
CA ASP A 47 -9.26 -4.39 -16.00
C ASP A 47 -8.01 -3.57 -16.34
N GLU A 48 -8.03 -2.80 -17.43
CA GLU A 48 -6.93 -1.87 -17.77
C GLU A 48 -6.77 -0.78 -16.71
N ILE A 49 -7.87 -0.17 -16.24
CA ILE A 49 -7.86 0.83 -15.15
C ILE A 49 -7.25 0.24 -13.88
N ILE A 50 -7.59 -1.01 -13.55
CA ILE A 50 -7.06 -1.72 -12.37
C ILE A 50 -5.60 -2.12 -12.56
N ALA A 51 -5.21 -2.55 -13.77
CA ALA A 51 -3.86 -3.02 -14.06
C ALA A 51 -2.79 -1.91 -14.01
N ARG A 52 -3.16 -0.66 -14.17
CA ARG A 52 -2.24 0.51 -14.11
C ARG A 52 -1.53 0.68 -12.76
N GLY A 53 -1.92 -0.06 -11.73
CA GLY A 53 -1.26 -0.08 -10.42
C GLY A 53 0.04 -0.91 -10.32
N LYS A 54 0.64 -1.35 -11.44
CA LYS A 54 1.82 -2.24 -11.41
C LYS A 54 3.15 -1.60 -10.96
N GLY A 55 3.25 -0.27 -10.86
CA GLY A 55 4.48 0.46 -10.47
C GLY A 55 4.80 0.48 -8.96
N VAL A 56 4.07 -0.26 -8.14
CA VAL A 56 4.04 -0.07 -6.67
C VAL A 56 5.17 -0.79 -5.90
N SER A 57 5.96 -1.66 -6.54
CA SER A 57 6.92 -2.48 -5.80
C SER A 57 8.10 -1.66 -5.23
N LEU A 58 8.65 -0.72 -6.00
CA LEU A 58 9.78 0.11 -5.57
C LEU A 58 9.41 0.98 -4.36
N LEU A 59 8.24 1.64 -4.39
CA LEU A 59 7.76 2.46 -3.27
C LEU A 59 7.62 1.63 -1.99
N GLY A 60 7.11 0.39 -2.10
CA GLY A 60 7.00 -0.51 -0.95
C GLY A 60 8.35 -0.89 -0.34
N TYR A 61 9.41 -1.05 -1.16
CA TYR A 61 10.78 -1.26 -0.64
C TYR A 61 11.31 0.00 0.04
N LEU A 62 11.17 1.18 -0.59
CA LEU A 62 11.59 2.45 0.00
C LEU A 62 10.91 2.71 1.34
N GLU A 63 9.61 2.42 1.45
CA GLU A 63 8.87 2.53 2.71
C GLU A 63 9.44 1.64 3.81
N ARG A 64 9.73 0.38 3.51
CA ARG A 64 10.31 -0.54 4.48
C ARG A 64 11.68 -0.07 4.99
N PHE A 65 12.54 0.42 4.09
CA PHE A 65 13.83 1.00 4.49
C PHE A 65 13.64 2.26 5.34
N PHE A 66 12.68 3.11 5.00
CA PHE A 66 12.37 4.29 5.79
C PHE A 66 11.87 3.92 7.20
N TYR A 67 10.95 2.97 7.31
CA TYR A 67 10.46 2.49 8.61
C TYR A 67 11.55 1.78 9.40
N LEU A 68 12.41 1.00 8.74
CA LEU A 68 13.59 0.42 9.38
C LEU A 68 14.47 1.51 10.00
N ALA A 69 14.81 2.54 9.24
CA ALA A 69 15.63 3.65 9.72
C ALA A 69 14.96 4.35 10.92
N ALA A 70 13.65 4.64 10.84
CA ALA A 70 12.91 5.26 11.93
C ALA A 70 12.93 4.43 13.22
N PHE A 71 12.78 3.09 13.13
CA PHE A 71 12.87 2.20 14.29
C PHE A 71 14.30 2.07 14.85
N TRP A 72 15.30 2.05 13.95
CA TRP A 72 16.71 2.05 14.37
C TRP A 72 17.09 3.32 15.11
N MET A 73 16.67 4.48 14.61
CA MET A 73 16.91 5.79 15.22
C MET A 73 16.03 6.05 16.45
N LYS A 74 15.10 5.15 16.79
CA LYS A 74 14.10 5.32 17.87
C LYS A 74 13.24 6.59 17.69
N THR A 75 12.92 6.94 16.46
CA THR A 75 12.15 8.14 16.09
C THR A 75 10.82 7.76 15.39
N PRO A 76 9.86 7.11 16.09
CA PRO A 76 8.61 6.66 15.48
C PRO A 76 7.75 7.82 14.94
N ILE A 77 8.01 9.05 15.38
CA ILE A 77 7.32 10.24 14.86
C ILE A 77 7.55 10.42 13.35
N LEU A 78 8.67 9.96 12.80
CA LEU A 78 8.92 9.99 11.36
C LEU A 78 7.93 9.11 10.60
N ILE A 79 7.53 7.97 11.18
CA ILE A 79 6.53 7.08 10.58
C ILE A 79 5.18 7.79 10.55
N ALA A 80 4.77 8.44 11.64
CA ALA A 80 3.52 9.20 11.69
C ALA A 80 3.50 10.34 10.67
N GLY A 81 4.59 11.10 10.56
CA GLY A 81 4.74 12.17 9.56
C GLY A 81 4.66 11.65 8.12
N TRP A 82 5.31 10.53 7.83
CA TRP A 82 5.24 9.88 6.52
C TRP A 82 3.82 9.38 6.19
N LEU A 83 3.13 8.77 7.16
CA LEU A 83 1.74 8.34 6.99
C LEU A 83 0.81 9.51 6.72
N ALA A 84 0.94 10.61 7.47
CA ALA A 84 0.16 11.82 7.25
C ALA A 84 0.40 12.39 5.84
N PHE A 85 1.66 12.51 5.41
CA PHE A 85 2.01 12.93 4.06
C PHE A 85 1.42 12.00 2.99
N LYS A 86 1.53 10.69 3.18
CA LYS A 86 1.03 9.69 2.25
C LYS A 86 -0.49 9.72 2.11
N VAL A 87 -1.20 9.91 3.21
CA VAL A 87 -2.67 10.09 3.22
C VAL A 87 -3.04 11.40 2.52
N ALA A 88 -2.38 12.50 2.86
CA ALA A 88 -2.65 13.81 2.26
C ALA A 88 -2.39 13.82 0.75
N SER A 89 -1.30 13.22 0.28
CA SER A 89 -0.99 13.11 -1.16
C SER A 89 -1.96 12.21 -1.92
N GLY A 90 -2.49 11.17 -1.26
CA GLY A 90 -3.52 10.28 -1.84
C GLY A 90 -4.91 10.90 -1.86
N TRP A 91 -5.20 11.88 -0.99
CA TRP A 91 -6.53 12.45 -0.80
C TRP A 91 -7.11 13.07 -2.07
N HIS A 92 -6.29 13.80 -2.83
CA HIS A 92 -6.72 14.40 -4.09
C HIS A 92 -7.20 13.34 -5.09
N ASN A 93 -6.43 12.26 -5.26
CA ASN A 93 -6.80 11.17 -6.16
C ASN A 93 -8.08 10.46 -5.69
N TRP A 94 -8.28 10.28 -4.38
CA TRP A 94 -9.50 9.68 -3.84
C TRP A 94 -10.71 10.59 -4.01
N SER A 95 -10.56 11.91 -3.83
CA SER A 95 -11.64 12.88 -4.05
C SER A 95 -12.09 12.94 -5.51
N MET A 96 -11.17 12.75 -6.45
CA MET A 96 -11.48 12.68 -7.89
C MET A 96 -12.26 11.42 -8.27
N ILE A 97 -12.16 10.33 -7.48
CA ILE A 97 -12.96 9.12 -7.69
C ILE A 97 -14.46 9.39 -7.47
N VAL A 98 -14.83 10.38 -6.69
CA VAL A 98 -16.24 10.70 -6.36
C VAL A 98 -16.86 11.69 -7.35
N LYS A 99 -16.07 12.41 -8.18
CA LYS A 99 -16.60 13.36 -9.15
C LYS A 99 -17.22 12.64 -10.34
N LEU A 100 -18.42 13.06 -10.72
CA LEU A 100 -19.08 12.60 -11.95
C LEU A 100 -18.38 13.25 -13.16
N PRO A 101 -17.98 12.52 -14.19
CA PRO A 101 -17.60 13.10 -15.46
C PRO A 101 -18.84 13.74 -16.12
N GLU A 102 -18.67 14.94 -16.69
CA GLU A 102 -19.77 15.72 -17.28
C GLU A 102 -20.41 15.06 -18.53
N ASP A 103 -19.70 14.09 -19.15
CA ASP A 103 -20.08 13.51 -20.46
C ASP A 103 -20.67 12.09 -20.41
N LEU A 104 -21.13 11.60 -19.24
CA LEU A 104 -21.68 10.25 -19.12
C LEU A 104 -23.13 10.19 -19.65
N LYS A 105 -23.30 10.24 -20.98
CA LYS A 105 -24.59 9.98 -21.62
C LYS A 105 -24.94 8.48 -21.55
N GLY A 106 -26.11 8.17 -20.99
CA GLY A 106 -26.66 6.81 -20.97
C GLY A 106 -26.19 5.90 -19.84
N VAL A 107 -25.44 6.42 -18.87
CA VAL A 107 -25.03 5.67 -17.65
C VAL A 107 -26.00 5.99 -16.52
N ASP A 108 -26.42 4.97 -15.77
CA ASP A 108 -27.08 5.17 -14.49
C ASP A 108 -26.06 5.82 -13.52
N GLN A 109 -26.29 7.09 -13.22
CA GLN A 109 -25.40 7.89 -12.39
C GLN A 109 -25.23 7.29 -10.98
N ILE A 110 -26.28 6.68 -10.45
CA ILE A 110 -26.27 6.07 -9.12
C ILE A 110 -25.41 4.80 -9.14
N GLU A 111 -25.60 3.95 -10.16
CA GLU A 111 -24.79 2.73 -10.32
C GLU A 111 -23.32 3.06 -10.52
N TYR A 112 -23.01 4.07 -11.33
CA TYR A 112 -21.65 4.56 -11.55
C TYR A 112 -21.00 5.08 -10.28
N LEU A 113 -21.66 5.94 -9.52
CA LEU A 113 -21.13 6.47 -8.25
C LEU A 113 -20.90 5.37 -7.22
N ARG A 114 -21.80 4.40 -7.15
CA ARG A 114 -21.66 3.23 -6.25
C ARG A 114 -20.43 2.41 -6.63
N ALA A 115 -20.25 2.08 -7.91
CA ALA A 115 -19.10 1.32 -8.37
C ALA A 115 -17.77 2.07 -8.14
N ARG A 116 -17.74 3.39 -8.39
CA ARG A 116 -16.58 4.24 -8.09
C ARG A 116 -16.26 4.28 -6.60
N SER A 117 -17.26 4.43 -5.76
CA SER A 117 -17.07 4.41 -4.30
C SER A 117 -16.51 3.07 -3.82
N GLN A 118 -17.01 1.96 -4.34
CA GLN A 118 -16.49 0.62 -4.05
C GLN A 118 -15.04 0.46 -4.52
N PHE A 119 -14.73 0.96 -5.71
CA PHE A 119 -13.36 0.94 -6.24
C PHE A 119 -12.40 1.79 -5.39
N GLY A 120 -12.81 3.00 -4.99
CA GLY A 120 -12.04 3.85 -4.09
C GLY A 120 -11.78 3.17 -2.74
N SER A 121 -12.80 2.53 -2.16
CA SER A 121 -12.68 1.77 -0.92
C SER A 121 -11.72 0.57 -1.09
N TRP A 122 -11.79 -0.14 -2.21
CA TRP A 122 -10.89 -1.24 -2.51
C TRP A 122 -9.42 -0.79 -2.62
N ILE A 123 -9.14 0.32 -3.33
CA ILE A 123 -7.80 0.90 -3.41
C ILE A 123 -7.30 1.29 -2.01
N PHE A 124 -8.15 1.90 -1.21
CA PHE A 124 -7.81 2.32 0.15
C PHE A 124 -7.46 1.14 1.06
N HIS A 125 -8.24 0.05 1.00
CA HIS A 125 -7.91 -1.17 1.75
C HIS A 125 -6.56 -1.75 1.34
N ARG A 126 -6.27 -1.82 0.04
CA ARG A 126 -4.95 -2.28 -0.45
C ARG A 126 -3.81 -1.41 0.05
N PHE A 127 -4.02 -0.10 0.04
CA PHE A 127 -3.07 0.88 0.57
C PHE A 127 -2.80 0.64 2.06
N LEU A 128 -3.85 0.50 2.88
CA LEU A 128 -3.72 0.27 4.32
C LEU A 128 -3.00 -1.05 4.62
N ILE A 129 -3.43 -2.15 3.99
CA ILE A 129 -2.83 -3.47 4.21
C ILE A 129 -1.35 -3.46 3.82
N GLY A 130 -1.00 -2.89 2.68
CA GLY A 130 0.39 -2.78 2.24
C GLY A 130 1.25 -1.94 3.17
N THR A 131 0.73 -0.82 3.63
CA THR A 131 1.43 0.09 4.54
C THR A 131 1.64 -0.56 5.92
N LEU A 132 0.60 -1.16 6.49
CA LEU A 132 0.69 -1.86 7.78
C LEU A 132 1.66 -3.05 7.69
N ALA A 133 1.62 -3.83 6.61
CA ALA A 133 2.55 -4.92 6.39
C ALA A 133 4.00 -4.43 6.34
N ASN A 134 4.28 -3.31 5.65
CA ASN A 134 5.61 -2.73 5.57
C ASN A 134 6.11 -2.25 6.94
N ILE A 135 5.26 -1.63 7.76
CA ILE A 135 5.59 -1.19 9.13
C ILE A 135 5.92 -2.40 10.00
N LEU A 136 5.04 -3.42 10.00
CA LEU A 136 5.20 -4.62 10.81
C LEU A 136 6.47 -5.40 10.44
N ILE A 137 6.74 -5.59 9.15
CA ILE A 137 7.97 -6.26 8.69
C ILE A 137 9.21 -5.51 9.16
N SER A 138 9.22 -4.18 9.06
CA SER A 138 10.35 -3.35 9.50
C SER A 138 10.55 -3.42 11.02
N LEU A 139 9.47 -3.41 11.80
CA LEU A 139 9.53 -3.56 13.25
C LEU A 139 10.05 -4.96 13.65
N ILE A 140 9.50 -6.01 13.06
CA ILE A 140 9.91 -7.39 13.32
C ILE A 140 11.40 -7.58 12.97
N ALA A 141 11.85 -7.03 11.84
CA ALA A 141 13.25 -7.11 11.43
C ALA A 141 14.20 -6.50 12.46
N VAL A 142 13.84 -5.32 13.03
CA VAL A 142 14.64 -4.68 14.07
C VAL A 142 14.63 -5.50 15.38
N VAL A 143 13.47 -6.00 15.79
CA VAL A 143 13.34 -6.80 17.02
C VAL A 143 14.16 -8.09 16.92
N ILE A 144 14.02 -8.84 15.82
CA ILE A 144 14.77 -10.08 15.60
C ILE A 144 16.28 -9.78 15.57
N ALA A 145 16.70 -8.78 14.78
CA ALA A 145 18.12 -8.48 14.68
C ALA A 145 18.72 -8.03 16.02
N ARG A 146 17.99 -7.32 16.85
CA ARG A 146 18.45 -6.95 18.18
C ARG A 146 18.52 -8.16 19.11
N SER A 147 17.53 -9.04 19.10
CA SER A 147 17.51 -10.23 19.98
C SER A 147 18.59 -11.26 19.63
N LEU A 148 18.93 -11.43 18.35
CA LEU A 148 19.97 -12.37 17.92
C LEU A 148 21.38 -11.97 18.36
N TYR A 149 21.62 -10.70 18.58
CA TYR A 149 22.95 -10.17 18.93
C TYR A 149 22.98 -9.48 20.31
N THR A 150 22.03 -9.78 21.19
CA THR A 150 22.06 -9.34 22.58
C THR A 150 23.08 -10.14 23.33
#